data_3a48bdd5c8399c1f76467c341a943494
#
_entry.id   3a48bdd5c8399c1f76467c341a943494
#
_cell.length_a   1.000
_cell.length_b   1.000
_cell.length_c   1.000
_cell.angle_alpha   90.00
_cell.angle_beta   90.00
_cell.angle_gamma   90.00
#
_symmetry.space_group_name_H-M   'P 1'
#
loop_
_entity.id
_entity.type
_entity.pdbx_description
1 polymer ?
#
loop_
_entity_poly.entity_id
_entity_poly.type
_entity_poly.pdbx_seq_one_letter_code
_entity_poly.pdbx_strand_id
1 'polypeptide(L)'
;MKKRILTWLLAISMLGSLLTVPAGAAAVTKFSDVSDSYTATAVETLRLMGVLDGYGDGTFRPDTVLDRAQFCKMAGYAMGGSGELGRYSTVTIFPDVKPSHWASAYINMAARKGIISGFADGKFKPGQTVTAGQAVTILMRGLGYKDEDMGGVWPQSYMAEAQTNGLLKSTGITSAYAGLTRAQAAKLFLNLFEAKHGKSETLLFNYNVGKDEVYLTAVDGGKGTMTAGGKTYTMAHPVTSTSLIGSKGKAVLN
;
A
#
# COMPACT_ATOMS: atom_id res chain seq x y z
N MET A 1 25.76 -10.28 -8.28
CA MET A 1 24.54 -11.12 -8.10
C MET A 1 23.50 -10.27 -7.37
N LYS A 2 22.43 -9.85 -8.07
CA LYS A 2 21.33 -9.06 -7.47
C LYS A 2 20.51 -9.99 -6.57
N LYS A 3 20.48 -9.72 -5.26
CA LYS A 3 19.58 -10.43 -4.33
C LYS A 3 18.14 -10.09 -4.72
N ARG A 4 17.40 -11.09 -5.17
CA ARG A 4 15.97 -10.95 -5.46
C ARG A 4 15.21 -11.09 -4.15
N ILE A 5 14.47 -10.04 -3.78
CA ILE A 5 13.66 -9.98 -2.57
C ILE A 5 12.21 -10.29 -2.96
N LEU A 6 11.61 -11.27 -2.33
CA LEU A 6 10.25 -11.74 -2.62
C LEU A 6 9.28 -11.24 -1.56
N THR A 7 8.23 -10.58 -1.99
CA THR A 7 7.07 -10.25 -1.16
C THR A 7 5.87 -11.06 -1.64
N TRP A 8 5.22 -11.81 -0.73
CA TRP A 8 4.02 -12.55 -1.05
C TRP A 8 2.78 -11.66 -0.95
N LEU A 9 2.07 -11.51 -2.05
CA LEU A 9 0.71 -11.02 -2.11
C LEU A 9 -0.22 -12.24 -2.21
N LEU A 10 -0.98 -12.53 -1.17
CA LEU A 10 -2.16 -13.36 -1.27
C LEU A 10 -3.24 -12.57 -2.01
N ALA A 11 -3.17 -12.53 -3.34
CA ALA A 11 -4.27 -12.08 -4.16
C ALA A 11 -5.35 -13.18 -4.13
N ILE A 12 -6.31 -13.05 -3.21
CA ILE A 12 -7.56 -13.80 -3.29
C ILE A 12 -8.33 -13.18 -4.45
N SER A 13 -8.11 -13.67 -5.66
CA SER A 13 -8.95 -13.35 -6.81
C SER A 13 -10.30 -14.04 -6.60
N MET A 14 -11.28 -13.34 -6.08
CA MET A 14 -12.70 -13.73 -6.16
C MET A 14 -13.18 -13.49 -7.59
N LEU A 15 -12.84 -14.37 -8.51
CA LEU A 15 -13.57 -14.57 -9.76
C LEU A 15 -14.51 -15.75 -9.53
N GLY A 16 -15.77 -15.43 -9.32
CA GLY A 16 -16.97 -16.20 -9.65
C GLY A 16 -16.96 -17.71 -9.41
N SER A 17 -16.70 -18.17 -8.19
CA SER A 17 -17.21 -19.44 -7.71
C SER A 17 -17.47 -19.29 -6.22
N LEU A 18 -18.69 -19.63 -5.79
CA LEU A 18 -19.08 -19.77 -4.39
C LEU A 18 -18.16 -20.78 -3.70
N LEU A 19 -16.99 -20.38 -3.27
CA LEU A 19 -16.28 -21.05 -2.21
C LEU A 19 -16.75 -20.39 -0.92
N THR A 20 -17.67 -21.07 -0.25
CA THR A 20 -17.98 -20.81 1.16
C THR A 20 -16.65 -20.92 1.91
N VAL A 21 -16.07 -19.75 2.23
CA VAL A 21 -15.02 -19.69 3.26
C VAL A 21 -15.70 -20.21 4.52
N PRO A 22 -15.19 -21.28 5.16
CA PRO A 22 -15.79 -21.72 6.41
C PRO A 22 -15.78 -20.55 7.38
N ALA A 23 -16.97 -20.23 7.91
CA ALA A 23 -17.13 -19.22 8.96
C ALA A 23 -16.30 -19.70 10.16
N GLY A 24 -15.06 -19.21 10.28
CA GLY A 24 -14.13 -19.64 11.33
C GLY A 24 -12.64 -19.48 11.00
N ALA A 25 -12.25 -19.19 9.76
CA ALA A 25 -10.89 -18.78 9.50
C ALA A 25 -10.73 -17.33 9.97
N ALA A 26 -10.38 -17.14 11.25
CA ALA A 26 -9.95 -15.85 11.76
C ALA A 26 -8.79 -15.37 10.88
N ALA A 27 -8.92 -14.17 10.33
CA ALA A 27 -7.82 -13.56 9.57
C ALA A 27 -6.60 -13.49 10.50
N VAL A 28 -5.52 -14.17 10.12
CA VAL A 28 -4.33 -14.25 10.96
C VAL A 28 -3.60 -12.92 10.86
N THR A 29 -3.83 -12.07 11.84
CA THR A 29 -3.02 -10.87 12.05
C THR A 29 -2.32 -10.95 13.39
N LYS A 30 -1.10 -10.40 13.49
CA LYS A 30 -0.40 -10.27 14.77
C LYS A 30 -0.96 -9.14 15.65
N PHE A 31 -1.85 -8.31 15.12
CA PHE A 31 -2.39 -7.15 15.83
C PHE A 31 -3.71 -7.49 16.53
N SER A 32 -3.75 -7.28 17.83
CA SER A 32 -4.87 -7.69 18.71
C SER A 32 -6.15 -6.87 18.49
N ASP A 33 -6.05 -5.70 17.89
CA ASP A 33 -7.12 -4.73 17.68
C ASP A 33 -7.66 -4.69 16.24
N VAL A 34 -7.30 -5.70 15.42
CA VAL A 34 -7.79 -5.84 14.04
C VAL A 34 -8.64 -7.10 13.94
N SER A 35 -9.96 -6.95 13.84
CA SER A 35 -10.92 -8.06 13.79
C SER A 35 -11.53 -8.29 12.40
N ASP A 36 -11.63 -7.25 11.57
CA ASP A 36 -12.14 -7.35 10.20
C ASP A 36 -11.13 -8.06 9.29
N SER A 37 -11.57 -9.14 8.62
CA SER A 37 -10.71 -10.00 7.80
C SER A 37 -10.05 -9.25 6.63
N TYR A 38 -10.76 -8.32 6.01
CA TYR A 38 -10.20 -7.53 4.92
C TYR A 38 -9.13 -6.55 5.40
N THR A 39 -9.38 -5.89 6.53
CA THR A 39 -8.38 -5.05 7.21
C THR A 39 -7.16 -5.88 7.61
N ALA A 40 -7.37 -7.06 8.20
CA ALA A 40 -6.28 -7.94 8.61
C ALA A 40 -5.40 -8.35 7.41
N THR A 41 -6.02 -8.74 6.30
CA THR A 41 -5.31 -9.06 5.05
C THR A 41 -4.50 -7.85 4.56
N ALA A 42 -5.12 -6.66 4.52
CA ALA A 42 -4.45 -5.45 4.07
C ALA A 42 -3.24 -5.10 4.95
N VAL A 43 -3.44 -5.12 6.26
CA VAL A 43 -2.40 -4.76 7.24
C VAL A 43 -1.24 -5.74 7.20
N GLU A 44 -1.50 -7.06 7.19
CA GLU A 44 -0.43 -8.05 7.11
C GLU A 44 0.32 -8.01 5.78
N THR A 45 -0.39 -7.86 4.66
CA THR A 45 0.24 -7.70 3.34
C THR A 45 1.21 -6.52 3.34
N LEU A 46 0.75 -5.35 3.78
CA LEU A 46 1.55 -4.13 3.76
C LEU A 46 2.69 -4.17 4.79
N ARG A 47 2.49 -4.83 5.93
CA ARG A 47 3.53 -5.07 6.91
C ARG A 47 4.65 -5.95 6.33
N LEU A 48 4.31 -7.02 5.65
CA LEU A 48 5.27 -7.90 4.98
C LEU A 48 6.04 -7.19 3.86
N MET A 49 5.42 -6.20 3.24
CA MET A 49 6.07 -5.35 2.23
C MET A 49 6.89 -4.20 2.83
N GLY A 50 6.85 -4.00 4.15
CA GLY A 50 7.53 -2.88 4.82
C GLY A 50 6.89 -1.52 4.58
N VAL A 51 5.65 -1.47 4.07
CA VAL A 51 4.91 -0.22 3.81
C VAL A 51 4.40 0.40 5.11
N LEU A 52 3.97 -0.45 6.05
CA LEU A 52 3.49 -0.04 7.36
C LEU A 52 3.99 -0.98 8.46
N ASP A 53 3.92 -0.49 9.69
CA ASP A 53 4.11 -1.26 10.92
C ASP A 53 3.01 -0.94 11.93
N GLY A 54 2.89 -1.82 12.94
CA GLY A 54 2.10 -1.56 14.14
C GLY A 54 2.89 -0.84 15.21
N TYR A 55 2.32 -0.77 16.39
CA TYR A 55 2.93 -0.20 17.56
C TYR A 55 3.65 -1.27 18.40
N GLY A 56 4.57 -0.85 19.25
CA GLY A 56 5.34 -1.76 20.12
C GLY A 56 4.51 -2.52 21.14
N ASP A 57 3.27 -2.09 21.37
CA ASP A 57 2.29 -2.75 22.26
C ASP A 57 1.49 -3.87 21.56
N GLY A 58 1.80 -4.20 20.33
CA GLY A 58 1.10 -5.23 19.56
C GLY A 58 -0.22 -4.78 18.92
N THR A 59 -0.50 -3.47 18.93
CA THR A 59 -1.69 -2.89 18.29
C THR A 59 -1.38 -2.30 16.92
N PHE A 60 -2.40 -2.20 16.06
CA PHE A 60 -2.37 -1.48 14.79
C PHE A 60 -3.01 -0.10 14.87
N ARG A 61 -3.96 0.07 15.77
CA ARG A 61 -4.79 1.26 15.96
C ARG A 61 -5.55 1.66 14.69
N PRO A 62 -6.48 0.81 14.21
CA PRO A 62 -7.14 0.93 12.91
C PRO A 62 -7.88 2.26 12.72
N ASP A 63 -8.46 2.83 13.77
CA ASP A 63 -9.29 4.04 13.73
C ASP A 63 -8.49 5.35 13.88
N THR A 64 -7.18 5.25 14.14
CA THR A 64 -6.34 6.44 14.22
C THR A 64 -6.21 7.08 12.85
N VAL A 65 -6.44 8.40 12.77
CA VAL A 65 -6.26 9.16 11.53
C VAL A 65 -4.79 9.40 11.24
N LEU A 66 -4.45 9.40 9.96
CA LEU A 66 -3.09 9.65 9.47
C LEU A 66 -2.88 11.14 9.21
N ASP A 67 -1.65 11.60 9.45
CA ASP A 67 -1.19 12.86 8.88
C ASP A 67 -0.66 12.70 7.44
N ARG A 68 -0.46 13.83 6.77
CA ARG A 68 -0.02 13.87 5.37
C ARG A 68 1.40 13.30 5.18
N ALA A 69 2.29 13.48 6.14
CA ALA A 69 3.65 12.94 6.07
C ALA A 69 3.66 11.41 6.21
N GLN A 70 2.86 10.87 7.12
CA GLN A 70 2.71 9.42 7.30
C GLN A 70 2.15 8.77 6.03
N PHE A 71 1.08 9.35 5.46
CA PHE A 71 0.51 8.83 4.23
C PHE A 71 1.50 8.92 3.04
N CYS A 72 2.23 10.03 2.93
CA CYS A 72 3.23 10.21 1.87
C CYS A 72 4.37 9.18 1.98
N LYS A 73 4.81 8.85 3.20
CA LYS A 73 5.78 7.76 3.41
C LYS A 73 5.23 6.42 2.91
N MET A 74 4.00 6.07 3.30
CA MET A 74 3.35 4.83 2.85
C MET A 74 3.27 4.77 1.32
N ALA A 75 2.84 5.86 0.68
CA ALA A 75 2.77 5.97 -0.78
C ALA A 75 4.15 5.80 -1.43
N GLY A 76 5.19 6.42 -0.88
CA GLY A 76 6.55 6.28 -1.37
C GLY A 76 7.08 4.84 -1.33
N TYR A 77 6.81 4.12 -0.25
CA TYR A 77 7.16 2.69 -0.15
C TYR A 77 6.34 1.83 -1.10
N ALA A 78 5.02 2.01 -1.11
CA ALA A 78 4.12 1.22 -1.95
C ALA A 78 4.42 1.41 -3.44
N MET A 79 4.89 2.56 -3.86
CA MET A 79 5.23 2.87 -5.25
C MET A 79 6.70 2.58 -5.62
N GLY A 80 7.40 1.79 -4.81
CA GLY A 80 8.76 1.32 -5.12
C GLY A 80 9.86 2.38 -5.01
N GLY A 81 9.58 3.53 -4.38
CA GLY A 81 10.52 4.65 -4.28
C GLY A 81 11.63 4.52 -3.24
N SER A 82 11.61 3.48 -2.41
CA SER A 82 12.55 3.34 -1.28
C SER A 82 14.03 3.35 -1.69
N GLY A 83 14.38 2.80 -2.84
CA GLY A 83 15.76 2.75 -3.36
C GLY A 83 16.32 4.10 -3.84
N GLU A 84 15.47 5.10 -4.03
CA GLU A 84 15.87 6.41 -4.56
C GLU A 84 15.89 7.53 -3.49
N LEU A 85 15.48 7.25 -2.26
CA LEU A 85 15.28 8.26 -1.22
C LEU A 85 16.50 9.11 -0.93
N GLY A 86 17.72 8.53 -1.00
CA GLY A 86 18.95 9.25 -0.78
C GLY A 86 19.14 10.47 -1.70
N ARG A 87 18.59 10.44 -2.91
CA ARG A 87 18.65 11.56 -3.87
C ARG A 87 17.77 12.76 -3.48
N TYR A 88 16.83 12.55 -2.58
CA TYR A 88 15.84 13.55 -2.19
C TYR A 88 15.99 14.03 -0.75
N SER A 89 16.96 13.51 -0.01
CA SER A 89 17.17 13.81 1.42
C SER A 89 17.67 15.24 1.68
N THR A 90 18.39 15.83 0.74
CA THR A 90 18.96 17.19 0.87
C THR A 90 18.18 18.27 0.14
N VAL A 91 17.11 17.90 -0.54
CA VAL A 91 16.26 18.84 -1.31
C VAL A 91 15.21 19.46 -0.39
N THR A 92 14.87 20.72 -0.60
CA THR A 92 13.74 21.40 0.03
C THR A 92 12.81 21.93 -1.06
N ILE A 93 11.65 21.30 -1.23
CA ILE A 93 10.63 21.74 -2.20
C ILE A 93 9.59 22.61 -1.51
N PHE A 94 9.18 22.23 -0.31
CA PHE A 94 8.19 22.95 0.48
C PHE A 94 8.85 23.65 1.67
N PRO A 95 8.60 24.94 1.91
CA PRO A 95 9.30 25.71 2.94
C PRO A 95 9.05 25.22 4.38
N ASP A 96 7.95 24.51 4.60
CA ASP A 96 7.58 23.90 5.89
C ASP A 96 8.08 22.45 6.06
N VAL A 97 8.83 21.92 5.09
CA VAL A 97 9.45 20.58 5.16
C VAL A 97 10.96 20.74 5.11
N LYS A 98 11.58 20.89 6.29
CA LYS A 98 13.04 21.00 6.39
C LYS A 98 13.73 19.67 6.01
N PRO A 99 14.98 19.67 5.52
CA PRO A 99 15.73 18.45 5.24
C PRO A 99 15.86 17.51 6.45
N SER A 100 15.86 18.06 7.68
CA SER A 100 15.86 17.28 8.92
C SER A 100 14.52 16.63 9.28
N HIS A 101 13.45 16.95 8.59
CA HIS A 101 12.14 16.31 8.81
C HIS A 101 12.18 14.86 8.34
N TRP A 102 11.78 13.92 9.18
CA TRP A 102 11.87 12.47 8.93
C TRP A 102 11.23 12.01 7.61
N ALA A 103 10.19 12.71 7.14
CA ALA A 103 9.50 12.40 5.89
C ALA A 103 10.01 13.23 4.70
N SER A 104 11.04 14.07 4.87
CA SER A 104 11.49 15.02 3.83
C SER A 104 11.77 14.32 2.51
N ALA A 105 12.56 13.24 2.53
CA ALA A 105 12.92 12.52 1.30
C ALA A 105 11.70 11.95 0.57
N TYR A 106 10.72 11.41 1.29
CA TYR A 106 9.48 10.88 0.71
C TYR A 106 8.63 11.96 0.08
N ILE A 107 8.46 13.09 0.78
CA ILE A 107 7.67 14.24 0.31
C ILE A 107 8.32 14.84 -0.94
N ASN A 108 9.64 15.07 -0.91
CA ASN A 108 10.37 15.62 -2.04
C ASN A 108 10.35 14.71 -3.26
N MET A 109 10.51 13.39 -3.05
CA MET A 109 10.39 12.40 -4.12
C MET A 109 9.01 12.43 -4.77
N ALA A 110 7.95 12.37 -3.96
CA ALA A 110 6.58 12.36 -4.46
C ALA A 110 6.21 13.67 -5.18
N ALA A 111 6.73 14.81 -4.70
CA ALA A 111 6.56 16.10 -5.37
C ALA A 111 7.29 16.14 -6.73
N ARG A 112 8.53 15.67 -6.80
CA ARG A 112 9.29 15.59 -8.06
C ARG A 112 8.68 14.67 -9.09
N LYS A 113 8.01 13.61 -8.64
CA LYS A 113 7.27 12.68 -9.51
C LYS A 113 5.87 13.18 -9.88
N GLY A 114 5.45 14.37 -9.43
CA GLY A 114 4.12 14.93 -9.68
C GLY A 114 2.97 14.21 -8.97
N ILE A 115 3.30 13.32 -8.02
CA ILE A 115 2.31 12.53 -7.27
C ILE A 115 1.60 13.40 -6.22
N ILE A 116 2.34 14.32 -5.60
CA ILE A 116 1.80 15.28 -4.65
C ILE A 116 2.03 16.72 -5.13
N SER A 117 1.10 17.58 -4.74
CA SER A 117 1.26 19.03 -4.78
C SER A 117 1.08 19.60 -3.37
N GLY A 118 1.65 20.77 -3.13
CA GLY A 118 1.39 21.54 -1.92
C GLY A 118 0.01 22.22 -1.95
N PHE A 119 -0.25 23.02 -0.94
CA PHE A 119 -1.40 23.91 -0.89
C PHE A 119 -1.13 25.23 -1.65
N ALA A 120 -2.17 26.03 -1.86
CA ALA A 120 -2.05 27.32 -2.54
C ALA A 120 -1.08 28.29 -1.86
N ASP A 121 -0.81 28.11 -0.56
CA ASP A 121 0.19 28.87 0.19
C ASP A 121 1.64 28.36 0.00
N GLY A 122 1.85 27.44 -0.92
CA GLY A 122 3.15 26.83 -1.22
C GLY A 122 3.66 25.83 -0.16
N LYS A 123 2.87 25.51 0.86
CA LYS A 123 3.25 24.57 1.94
C LYS A 123 2.73 23.17 1.69
N PHE A 124 3.40 22.18 2.28
CA PHE A 124 2.96 20.79 2.27
C PHE A 124 2.04 20.44 3.46
N LYS A 125 2.28 21.05 4.61
CA LYS A 125 1.58 20.81 5.89
C LYS A 125 1.70 19.35 6.37
N PRO A 126 2.90 18.87 6.68
CA PRO A 126 3.18 17.47 6.96
C PRO A 126 2.37 16.89 8.14
N GLY A 127 2.16 17.66 9.20
CA GLY A 127 1.40 17.26 10.39
C GLY A 127 -0.11 17.44 10.28
N GLN A 128 -0.63 17.95 9.16
CA GLN A 128 -2.08 18.08 8.97
C GLN A 128 -2.69 16.72 8.66
N THR A 129 -3.85 16.42 9.25
CA THR A 129 -4.63 15.21 8.89
C THR A 129 -4.83 15.13 7.38
N VAL A 130 -4.50 13.98 6.78
CA VAL A 130 -4.80 13.72 5.38
C VAL A 130 -6.28 13.35 5.23
N THR A 131 -6.98 14.02 4.31
CA THR A 131 -8.37 13.63 3.99
C THR A 131 -8.41 12.48 3.00
N ALA A 132 -9.52 11.74 2.97
CA ALA A 132 -9.70 10.64 2.02
C ALA A 132 -9.55 11.09 0.56
N GLY A 133 -10.10 12.26 0.20
CA GLY A 133 -9.95 12.83 -1.15
C GLY A 133 -8.51 13.16 -1.50
N GLN A 134 -7.73 13.72 -0.55
CA GLN A 134 -6.30 13.96 -0.76
C GLN A 134 -5.52 12.67 -0.95
N ALA A 135 -5.79 11.66 -0.11
CA ALA A 135 -5.14 10.36 -0.20
C ALA A 135 -5.42 9.66 -1.54
N VAL A 136 -6.69 9.62 -1.93
CA VAL A 136 -7.12 9.06 -3.22
C VAL A 136 -6.45 9.79 -4.38
N THR A 137 -6.42 11.13 -4.37
CA THR A 137 -5.74 11.91 -5.41
C THR A 137 -4.25 11.53 -5.52
N ILE A 138 -3.55 11.39 -4.40
CA ILE A 138 -2.14 10.96 -4.37
C ILE A 138 -1.97 9.58 -5.03
N LEU A 139 -2.81 8.61 -4.67
CA LEU A 139 -2.71 7.27 -5.23
C LEU A 139 -3.08 7.23 -6.72
N MET A 140 -4.12 7.96 -7.12
CA MET A 140 -4.53 8.05 -8.53
C MET A 140 -3.45 8.70 -9.40
N ARG A 141 -2.80 9.77 -8.92
CA ARG A 141 -1.65 10.36 -9.62
C ARG A 141 -0.46 9.39 -9.70
N GLY A 142 -0.25 8.60 -8.64
CA GLY A 142 0.71 7.50 -8.65
C GLY A 142 0.38 6.43 -9.70
N LEU A 143 -0.89 6.17 -9.95
CA LEU A 143 -1.38 5.31 -11.03
C LEU A 143 -1.28 5.96 -12.42
N GLY A 144 -0.76 7.18 -12.53
CA GLY A 144 -0.57 7.90 -13.79
C GLY A 144 -1.78 8.69 -14.29
N TYR A 145 -2.84 8.80 -13.47
CA TYR A 145 -3.96 9.69 -13.77
C TYR A 145 -3.53 11.15 -13.57
N LYS A 146 -3.88 12.01 -14.50
CA LYS A 146 -3.53 13.44 -14.43
C LYS A 146 -4.77 14.28 -14.19
N ASP A 147 -4.57 15.48 -13.62
CA ASP A 147 -5.66 16.42 -13.33
C ASP A 147 -6.44 16.78 -14.62
N GLU A 148 -5.77 16.86 -15.76
CA GLU A 148 -6.36 17.10 -17.08
C GLU A 148 -7.25 15.97 -17.59
N ASP A 149 -7.03 14.74 -17.11
CA ASP A 149 -7.85 13.57 -17.44
C ASP A 149 -9.12 13.49 -16.55
N MET A 150 -9.12 14.20 -15.42
CA MET A 150 -10.20 14.19 -14.43
C MET A 150 -11.21 15.29 -14.75
N GLY A 151 -12.18 15.01 -15.58
CA GLY A 151 -13.31 15.94 -15.76
C GLY A 151 -14.03 16.20 -14.43
N GLY A 152 -14.50 17.46 -14.20
CA GLY A 152 -15.31 17.81 -13.03
C GLY A 152 -14.54 18.46 -11.89
N VAL A 153 -15.11 18.42 -10.68
CA VAL A 153 -14.63 19.16 -9.52
C VAL A 153 -13.84 18.26 -8.59
N TRP A 154 -12.67 18.74 -8.15
CA TRP A 154 -11.87 18.09 -7.13
C TRP A 154 -12.57 18.18 -5.74
N PRO A 155 -12.54 17.13 -4.90
CA PRO A 155 -11.94 15.81 -5.13
C PRO A 155 -12.91 14.78 -5.73
N GLN A 156 -14.13 15.15 -6.06
CA GLN A 156 -15.20 14.24 -6.47
C GLN A 156 -14.86 13.45 -7.74
N SER A 157 -14.21 14.10 -8.71
CA SER A 157 -13.79 13.44 -9.95
C SER A 157 -12.80 12.30 -9.68
N TYR A 158 -11.83 12.54 -8.81
CA TYR A 158 -10.88 11.50 -8.38
C TYR A 158 -11.55 10.38 -7.59
N MET A 159 -12.51 10.71 -6.73
CA MET A 159 -13.27 9.71 -5.96
C MET A 159 -14.12 8.82 -6.88
N ALA A 160 -14.78 9.41 -7.88
CA ALA A 160 -15.58 8.65 -8.85
C ALA A 160 -14.71 7.70 -9.69
N GLU A 161 -13.58 8.16 -10.19
CA GLU A 161 -12.66 7.32 -10.96
C GLU A 161 -12.04 6.22 -10.07
N ALA A 162 -11.66 6.54 -8.83
CA ALA A 162 -11.17 5.57 -7.86
C ALA A 162 -12.21 4.49 -7.50
N GLN A 163 -13.48 4.84 -7.51
CA GLN A 163 -14.58 3.87 -7.35
C GLN A 163 -14.64 2.94 -8.56
N THR A 164 -14.54 3.49 -9.76
CA THR A 164 -14.62 2.74 -11.03
C THR A 164 -13.46 1.75 -11.19
N ASN A 165 -12.25 2.16 -10.84
CA ASN A 165 -11.07 1.29 -10.95
C ASN A 165 -10.86 0.34 -9.75
N GLY A 166 -11.77 0.35 -8.77
CA GLY A 166 -11.75 -0.56 -7.63
C GLY A 166 -10.89 -0.11 -6.44
N LEU A 167 -10.24 1.07 -6.50
CA LEU A 167 -9.38 1.56 -5.42
C LEU A 167 -10.15 1.77 -4.10
N LEU A 168 -11.45 2.12 -4.16
CA LEU A 168 -12.30 2.33 -2.99
C LEU A 168 -12.99 1.06 -2.48
N LYS A 169 -12.78 -0.10 -3.12
CA LYS A 169 -13.44 -1.36 -2.74
C LYS A 169 -13.21 -1.68 -1.26
N SER A 170 -14.28 -1.93 -0.52
CA SER A 170 -14.28 -2.34 0.89
C SER A 170 -13.53 -1.40 1.87
N THR A 171 -13.21 -0.17 1.46
CA THR A 171 -12.49 0.79 2.32
C THR A 171 -13.36 1.39 3.41
N GLY A 172 -14.68 1.44 3.22
CA GLY A 172 -15.60 2.14 4.12
C GLY A 172 -15.49 3.67 4.06
N ILE A 173 -14.85 4.22 3.03
CA ILE A 173 -14.76 5.67 2.82
C ILE A 173 -16.09 6.17 2.25
N THR A 174 -16.77 7.03 3.00
CA THR A 174 -18.07 7.61 2.63
C THR A 174 -17.98 9.11 2.35
N SER A 175 -16.90 9.78 2.77
CA SER A 175 -16.70 11.21 2.56
C SER A 175 -15.26 11.50 2.14
N ALA A 176 -15.10 12.26 1.07
CA ALA A 176 -13.80 12.71 0.60
C ALA A 176 -13.11 13.71 1.57
N TYR A 177 -13.89 14.36 2.41
CA TYR A 177 -13.41 15.41 3.33
C TYR A 177 -13.09 14.88 4.74
N ALA A 178 -13.48 13.66 5.06
CA ALA A 178 -13.13 13.03 6.33
C ALA A 178 -11.63 12.71 6.42
N GLY A 179 -11.08 12.77 7.63
CA GLY A 179 -9.73 12.29 7.90
C GLY A 179 -9.61 10.79 7.60
N LEU A 180 -8.54 10.39 6.93
CA LEU A 180 -8.31 9.01 6.55
C LEU A 180 -7.76 8.22 7.73
N THR A 181 -8.43 7.11 8.09
CA THR A 181 -7.95 6.22 9.16
C THR A 181 -6.85 5.27 8.67
N ARG A 182 -6.09 4.69 9.60
CA ARG A 182 -5.05 3.71 9.28
C ARG A 182 -5.62 2.47 8.59
N ALA A 183 -6.80 1.99 9.01
CA ALA A 183 -7.48 0.86 8.38
C ALA A 183 -7.91 1.20 6.94
N GLN A 184 -8.49 2.37 6.72
CA GLN A 184 -8.87 2.83 5.39
C GLN A 184 -7.64 2.97 4.47
N ALA A 185 -6.55 3.53 4.97
CA ALA A 185 -5.30 3.62 4.23
C ALA A 185 -4.76 2.24 3.86
N ALA A 186 -4.72 1.30 4.80
CA ALA A 186 -4.27 -0.06 4.51
C ALA A 186 -5.09 -0.72 3.39
N LYS A 187 -6.41 -0.58 3.43
CA LYS A 187 -7.31 -1.09 2.38
C LYS A 187 -7.07 -0.41 1.03
N LEU A 188 -6.88 0.92 1.01
CA LEU A 188 -6.53 1.64 -0.22
C LEU A 188 -5.24 1.12 -0.83
N PHE A 189 -4.19 0.92 -0.03
CA PHE A 189 -2.92 0.39 -0.53
C PHE A 189 -3.01 -1.06 -0.97
N LEU A 190 -3.83 -1.90 -0.32
CA LEU A 190 -4.09 -3.26 -0.81
C LEU A 190 -4.77 -3.20 -2.18
N ASN A 191 -5.81 -2.38 -2.33
CA ASN A 191 -6.52 -2.22 -3.60
C ASN A 191 -5.63 -1.63 -4.70
N LEU A 192 -4.66 -0.77 -4.33
CA LEU A 192 -3.71 -0.17 -5.26
C LEU A 192 -2.93 -1.23 -6.05
N PHE A 193 -2.65 -2.39 -5.45
CA PHE A 193 -1.93 -3.49 -6.13
C PHE A 193 -2.73 -4.15 -7.24
N GLU A 194 -4.05 -4.05 -7.20
CA GLU A 194 -4.95 -4.58 -8.22
C GLU A 194 -5.44 -3.49 -9.20
N ALA A 195 -5.17 -2.22 -8.88
CA ALA A 195 -5.63 -1.10 -9.68
C ALA A 195 -4.82 -0.96 -10.97
N LYS A 196 -5.50 -0.65 -12.06
CA LYS A 196 -4.87 -0.43 -13.38
C LYS A 196 -4.18 0.93 -13.44
N HIS A 197 -3.06 0.96 -14.12
CA HIS A 197 -2.28 2.17 -14.32
C HIS A 197 -2.89 3.05 -15.41
N GLY A 198 -3.48 4.18 -15.07
CA GLY A 198 -4.01 5.18 -16.00
C GLY A 198 -4.88 4.57 -17.09
N LYS A 199 -4.64 4.99 -18.33
CA LYS A 199 -5.31 4.44 -19.53
C LYS A 199 -4.71 3.12 -20.01
N SER A 200 -3.60 2.67 -19.40
CA SER A 200 -3.00 1.37 -19.71
C SER A 200 -3.66 0.27 -18.88
N GLU A 201 -3.78 -0.92 -19.45
CA GLU A 201 -4.31 -2.07 -18.71
C GLU A 201 -3.25 -2.74 -17.81
N THR A 202 -2.08 -2.13 -17.69
CA THR A 202 -1.00 -2.63 -16.84
C THR A 202 -1.23 -2.22 -15.39
N LEU A 203 -0.93 -3.12 -14.47
CA LEU A 203 -0.90 -2.80 -13.05
C LEU A 203 0.26 -1.83 -12.77
N LEU A 204 0.08 -0.91 -11.81
CA LEU A 204 1.12 0.04 -11.37
C LEU A 204 2.43 -0.68 -11.03
N PHE A 205 2.28 -1.84 -10.45
CA PHE A 205 3.39 -2.67 -10.10
C PHE A 205 3.73 -3.62 -11.24
N ASN A 206 4.55 -3.15 -12.19
CA ASN A 206 5.43 -4.02 -12.94
C ASN A 206 6.52 -4.63 -12.03
N TYR A 207 6.19 -4.92 -10.79
CA TYR A 207 6.90 -5.95 -10.08
C TYR A 207 6.68 -7.21 -10.90
N ASN A 208 7.71 -8.01 -11.07
CA ASN A 208 7.58 -9.31 -11.71
C ASN A 208 6.61 -10.18 -10.90
N VAL A 209 5.30 -9.86 -11.01
CA VAL A 209 4.26 -10.74 -10.49
C VAL A 209 4.33 -11.98 -11.32
N GLY A 210 4.65 -13.09 -10.71
CA GLY A 210 4.68 -14.38 -11.39
C GLY A 210 3.35 -14.57 -12.11
N LYS A 211 3.40 -14.93 -13.40
CA LYS A 211 2.21 -15.15 -14.22
C LYS A 211 1.34 -16.28 -13.65
N ASP A 212 1.99 -17.23 -12.99
CA ASP A 212 1.36 -18.44 -12.49
C ASP A 212 1.08 -18.33 -10.99
N GLU A 213 -0.07 -18.85 -10.59
CA GLU A 213 -0.35 -19.10 -9.18
C GLU A 213 0.48 -20.28 -8.71
N VAL A 214 1.15 -20.10 -7.57
CA VAL A 214 2.00 -21.13 -6.95
C VAL A 214 1.54 -21.41 -5.53
N TYR A 215 1.78 -22.63 -5.07
CA TYR A 215 1.53 -22.99 -3.68
C TYR A 215 2.75 -22.68 -2.83
N LEU A 216 2.51 -22.05 -1.68
CA LEU A 216 3.51 -21.90 -0.63
C LEU A 216 3.70 -23.27 0.06
N THR A 217 4.89 -23.82 -0.04
CA THR A 217 5.17 -25.19 0.47
C THR A 217 6.02 -25.18 1.73
N ALA A 218 6.81 -24.13 1.98
CA ALA A 218 7.60 -24.00 3.19
C ALA A 218 7.89 -22.55 3.54
N VAL A 219 8.04 -22.28 4.83
CA VAL A 219 8.52 -21.01 5.40
C VAL A 219 9.61 -21.34 6.42
N ASP A 220 10.80 -20.78 6.26
CA ASP A 220 11.90 -20.84 7.21
C ASP A 220 12.17 -19.43 7.75
N GLY A 221 11.51 -19.10 8.87
CA GLY A 221 11.65 -17.78 9.49
C GLY A 221 13.05 -17.52 10.05
N GLY A 222 13.79 -18.56 10.43
CA GLY A 222 15.16 -18.44 10.93
C GLY A 222 16.15 -18.05 9.83
N LYS A 223 15.93 -18.57 8.62
CA LYS A 223 16.73 -18.22 7.43
C LYS A 223 16.14 -17.03 6.64
N GLY A 224 14.93 -16.58 7.01
CA GLY A 224 14.23 -15.55 6.24
C GLY A 224 13.88 -16.00 4.83
N THR A 225 13.53 -17.30 4.63
CA THR A 225 13.22 -17.84 3.30
C THR A 225 11.84 -18.49 3.24
N MET A 226 11.27 -18.52 2.04
CA MET A 226 10.06 -19.28 1.74
C MET A 226 10.22 -20.07 0.45
N THR A 227 9.52 -21.19 0.34
CA THR A 227 9.51 -22.01 -0.88
C THR A 227 8.12 -21.99 -1.49
N ALA A 228 8.04 -21.69 -2.78
CA ALA A 228 6.80 -21.64 -3.51
C ALA A 228 7.03 -22.04 -4.97
N GLY A 229 6.13 -22.87 -5.53
CA GLY A 229 6.26 -23.36 -6.89
C GLY A 229 7.60 -24.06 -7.15
N GLY A 230 8.14 -24.74 -6.15
CA GLY A 230 9.44 -25.45 -6.24
C GLY A 230 10.67 -24.54 -6.20
N LYS A 231 10.51 -23.23 -5.96
CA LYS A 231 11.64 -22.28 -5.86
C LYS A 231 11.71 -21.69 -4.46
N THR A 232 12.94 -21.52 -3.95
CA THR A 232 13.18 -20.85 -2.66
C THR A 232 13.54 -19.39 -2.90
N TYR A 233 12.92 -18.52 -2.10
CA TYR A 233 13.05 -17.07 -2.17
C TYR A 233 13.47 -16.52 -0.80
N THR A 234 14.23 -15.43 -0.79
CA THR A 234 14.51 -14.67 0.43
C THR A 234 13.37 -13.70 0.68
N MET A 235 12.82 -13.69 1.88
CA MET A 235 11.76 -12.75 2.28
C MET A 235 12.35 -11.37 2.57
N ALA A 236 11.67 -10.31 2.13
CA ALA A 236 12.03 -8.93 2.47
C ALA A 236 11.94 -8.71 4.00
N HIS A 237 10.94 -9.30 4.62
CA HIS A 237 10.75 -9.33 6.06
C HIS A 237 10.49 -10.78 6.50
N PRO A 238 11.34 -11.34 7.37
CA PRO A 238 11.17 -12.72 7.81
C PRO A 238 9.83 -12.93 8.53
N VAL A 239 9.09 -13.93 8.09
CA VAL A 239 7.84 -14.39 8.71
C VAL A 239 8.09 -15.75 9.31
N THR A 240 7.73 -15.94 10.57
CA THR A 240 7.87 -17.21 11.26
C THR A 240 6.61 -18.07 11.21
N SER A 241 5.48 -17.48 10.77
CA SER A 241 4.21 -18.21 10.71
C SER A 241 4.19 -19.23 9.58
N THR A 242 3.89 -20.47 9.94
CA THR A 242 3.64 -21.58 9.01
C THR A 242 2.17 -21.69 8.57
N SER A 243 1.30 -20.85 9.10
CA SER A 243 -0.16 -20.88 8.83
C SER A 243 -0.53 -20.64 7.37
N LEU A 244 0.37 -20.05 6.60
CA LEU A 244 0.19 -19.80 5.17
C LEU A 244 0.66 -20.97 4.27
N ILE A 245 1.29 -22.01 4.84
CA ILE A 245 1.71 -23.18 4.06
C ILE A 245 0.46 -23.88 3.51
N GLY A 246 0.49 -24.19 2.21
CA GLY A 246 -0.67 -24.70 1.47
C GLY A 246 -1.53 -23.61 0.80
N SER A 247 -1.30 -22.34 1.11
CA SER A 247 -2.00 -21.24 0.43
C SER A 247 -1.54 -21.12 -1.02
N LYS A 248 -2.49 -20.77 -1.88
CA LYS A 248 -2.26 -20.49 -3.30
C LYS A 248 -2.19 -18.98 -3.54
N GLY A 249 -1.24 -18.53 -4.31
CA GLY A 249 -1.06 -17.11 -4.58
C GLY A 249 -0.04 -16.83 -5.67
N LYS A 250 0.16 -15.55 -5.97
CA LYS A 250 1.19 -15.10 -6.92
C LYS A 250 2.37 -14.52 -6.17
N ALA A 251 3.57 -14.85 -6.62
CA ALA A 251 4.80 -14.28 -6.09
C ALA A 251 5.02 -12.88 -6.66
N VAL A 252 5.31 -11.91 -5.80
CA VAL A 252 5.75 -10.58 -6.20
C VAL A 252 7.26 -10.51 -5.98
N LEU A 253 8.02 -10.27 -7.04
CA LEU A 253 9.48 -10.24 -7.06
C LEU A 253 9.96 -8.79 -7.23
N ASN A 254 10.90 -8.35 -6.40
CA ASN A 254 11.67 -7.13 -6.59
C ASN A 254 12.93 -7.39 -7.42
#